data_755067e09c1c00521f4858a765c42f6f
#
_entry.id   755067e09c1c00521f4858a765c42f6f
#
_cell.length_a   1.000
_cell.length_b   1.000
_cell.length_c   1.000
_cell.angle_alpha   90.00
_cell.angle_beta   90.00
_cell.angle_gamma   90.00
#
_symmetry.space_group_name_H-M   'P 1'
#
loop_
_entity.id
_entity.type
_entity.pdbx_description
1 polymer ?
#
loop_
_entity_poly.entity_id
_entity_poly.type
_entity_poly.pdbx_seq_one_letter_code
_entity_poly.pdbx_strand_id
1 'polypeptide(L)'
;MSRIGELQLDIDKTAGSVVQLLVSKGKKIACAESCTGGLISAAITSVSGSSAVMDMSICTYAISAKERFIGVPAAIIDKYGVVSAETAAAMAEGVRKTAGSDIGISVTGIAGPTGAE
;
A
#
# COMPACT_ATOMS: atom_id res chain seq x y z
N MET A 1 8.15 -16.75 22.44
CA MET A 1 7.59 -16.42 21.11
C MET A 1 8.73 -16.11 20.16
N SER A 2 8.66 -16.55 18.91
CA SER A 2 9.64 -16.21 17.89
C SER A 2 9.54 -14.73 17.51
N ARG A 3 10.63 -14.19 16.94
CA ARG A 3 10.60 -12.81 16.45
C ARG A 3 9.54 -12.62 15.35
N ILE A 4 9.36 -13.62 14.49
CA ILE A 4 8.32 -13.56 13.46
C ILE A 4 6.93 -13.47 14.10
N GLY A 5 6.69 -14.25 15.15
CA GLY A 5 5.44 -14.20 15.90
C GLY A 5 5.20 -12.85 16.57
N GLU A 6 6.26 -12.24 17.12
CA GLU A 6 6.19 -10.90 17.71
C GLU A 6 5.85 -9.84 16.66
N LEU A 7 6.49 -9.90 15.50
CA LEU A 7 6.21 -8.98 14.40
C LEU A 7 4.77 -9.14 13.89
N GLN A 8 4.28 -10.37 13.80
CA GLN A 8 2.90 -10.62 13.37
C GLN A 8 1.90 -10.03 14.35
N LEU A 9 2.16 -10.13 15.66
CA LEU A 9 1.32 -9.51 16.68
C LEU A 9 1.30 -7.99 16.56
N ASP A 10 2.46 -7.38 16.28
CA ASP A 10 2.57 -5.93 16.09
C ASP A 10 1.79 -5.48 14.85
N ILE A 11 1.87 -6.24 13.77
CA ILE A 11 1.11 -5.98 12.54
C ILE A 11 -0.38 -6.06 12.83
N ASP A 12 -0.83 -7.11 13.52
CA ASP A 12 -2.24 -7.33 13.81
C ASP A 12 -2.80 -6.20 14.69
N LYS A 13 -2.05 -5.78 15.70
CA LYS A 13 -2.45 -4.66 16.58
C LYS A 13 -2.53 -3.35 15.81
N THR A 14 -1.53 -3.06 15.00
CA THR A 14 -1.48 -1.83 14.19
C THR A 14 -2.63 -1.80 13.19
N ALA A 15 -2.87 -2.90 12.48
CA ALA A 15 -3.96 -2.99 11.52
C ALA A 15 -5.32 -2.80 12.22
N GLY A 16 -5.51 -3.40 13.39
CA GLY A 16 -6.72 -3.23 14.18
C GLY A 16 -6.94 -1.78 14.59
N SER A 17 -5.89 -1.10 15.04
CA SER A 17 -5.96 0.31 15.41
C SER A 17 -6.29 1.21 14.22
N VAL A 18 -5.69 0.93 13.06
CA VAL A 18 -5.95 1.67 11.82
C VAL A 18 -7.42 1.54 11.41
N VAL A 19 -7.93 0.32 11.38
CA VAL A 19 -9.34 0.08 11.01
C VAL A 19 -10.29 0.79 11.97
N GLN A 20 -10.06 0.68 13.28
CA GLN A 20 -10.90 1.34 14.28
C GLN A 20 -10.90 2.86 14.11
N LEU A 21 -9.72 3.45 13.87
CA LEU A 21 -9.59 4.88 13.68
C LEU A 21 -10.32 5.34 12.41
N LEU A 22 -10.17 4.62 11.32
CA LEU A 22 -10.84 4.92 10.07
C LEU A 22 -12.36 4.83 10.20
N VAL A 23 -12.86 3.79 10.86
CA VAL A 23 -14.29 3.65 11.15
C VAL A 23 -14.79 4.84 11.95
N SER A 24 -14.06 5.21 13.02
CA SER A 24 -14.47 6.31 13.90
C SER A 24 -14.51 7.66 13.18
N LYS A 25 -13.66 7.85 12.17
CA LYS A 25 -13.57 9.10 11.40
C LYS A 25 -14.42 9.07 10.12
N GLY A 26 -15.03 7.94 9.79
CA GLY A 26 -15.79 7.79 8.55
C GLY A 26 -14.93 7.94 7.30
N LYS A 27 -13.68 7.49 7.35
CA LYS A 27 -12.72 7.61 6.25
C LYS A 27 -12.43 6.26 5.61
N LYS A 28 -12.12 6.29 4.32
CA LYS A 28 -11.81 5.10 3.53
C LYS A 28 -10.39 5.17 2.99
N ILE A 29 -9.79 4.00 2.79
CA ILE A 29 -8.40 3.83 2.40
C ILE A 29 -8.29 2.96 1.15
N ALA A 30 -7.31 3.29 0.31
CA ALA A 30 -6.89 2.46 -0.82
C ALA A 30 -5.39 2.22 -0.72
N CYS A 31 -4.95 1.06 -1.17
CA CYS A 31 -3.55 0.65 -1.10
C CYS A 31 -3.00 0.29 -2.47
N ALA A 32 -1.80 0.76 -2.78
CA ALA A 32 -1.02 0.34 -3.94
C ALA A 32 0.27 -0.30 -3.45
N GLU A 33 0.46 -1.56 -3.77
CA GLU A 33 1.62 -2.33 -3.33
C GLU A 33 2.48 -2.74 -4.51
N SER A 34 3.75 -2.96 -4.26
CA SER A 34 4.70 -3.49 -5.22
C SER A 34 5.48 -4.64 -4.58
N CYS A 35 6.62 -4.37 -3.94
CA CYS A 35 7.46 -5.41 -3.35
C CYS A 35 6.77 -6.26 -2.28
N THR A 36 5.77 -5.74 -1.61
CA THR A 36 5.01 -6.47 -0.57
C THR A 36 3.95 -7.42 -1.15
N GLY A 37 3.61 -7.26 -2.43
CA GLY A 37 2.72 -8.19 -3.13
C GLY A 37 1.27 -8.25 -2.65
N GLY A 38 0.88 -7.42 -1.68
CA GLY A 38 -0.45 -7.43 -1.10
C GLY A 38 -0.49 -7.66 0.41
N LEU A 39 0.67 -7.75 1.06
CA LEU A 39 0.74 -8.04 2.49
C LEU A 39 0.12 -6.93 3.36
N ILE A 40 0.28 -5.67 2.99
CA ILE A 40 -0.32 -4.54 3.73
C ILE A 40 -1.85 -4.64 3.66
N SER A 41 -2.37 -4.86 2.47
CA SER A 41 -3.80 -5.00 2.23
C SER A 41 -4.37 -6.21 2.96
N ALA A 42 -3.66 -7.33 2.94
CA ALA A 42 -4.05 -8.54 3.66
C ALA A 42 -4.12 -8.30 5.17
N ALA A 43 -3.16 -7.57 5.73
CA ALA A 43 -3.16 -7.23 7.15
C ALA A 43 -4.40 -6.40 7.52
N ILE A 44 -4.75 -5.42 6.71
CA ILE A 44 -5.92 -4.58 6.96
C ILE A 44 -7.22 -5.37 6.80
N THR A 45 -7.35 -6.12 5.71
CA THR A 45 -8.59 -6.87 5.43
C THR A 45 -8.82 -8.03 6.39
N SER A 46 -7.79 -8.49 7.09
CA SER A 46 -7.95 -9.53 8.13
C SER A 46 -8.64 -9.01 9.39
N VAL A 47 -8.74 -7.70 9.56
CA VAL A 47 -9.40 -7.09 10.72
C VAL A 47 -10.91 -7.11 10.54
N SER A 48 -11.63 -7.54 11.58
CA SER A 48 -13.10 -7.49 11.58
C SER A 48 -13.57 -6.05 11.41
N GLY A 49 -14.51 -5.83 10.49
CA GLY A 49 -15.04 -4.50 10.19
C GLY A 49 -14.27 -3.74 9.10
N SER A 50 -13.20 -4.30 8.57
CA SER A 50 -12.37 -3.64 7.55
C SER A 50 -13.14 -3.31 6.26
N SER A 51 -14.22 -4.03 5.96
CA SER A 51 -15.03 -3.76 4.77
C SER A 51 -15.65 -2.35 4.78
N ALA A 52 -15.80 -1.75 5.93
CA ALA A 52 -16.33 -0.39 6.04
C ALA A 52 -15.31 0.67 5.63
N VAL A 53 -14.02 0.35 5.57
CA VAL A 53 -12.95 1.32 5.35
C VAL A 53 -12.03 1.00 4.17
N MET A 54 -11.97 -0.25 3.72
CA MET A 54 -11.13 -0.63 2.58
C MET A 54 -11.91 -0.51 1.27
N ASP A 55 -11.50 0.41 0.42
CA ASP A 55 -12.11 0.58 -0.91
C ASP A 55 -11.45 -0.32 -1.95
N MET A 56 -10.14 -0.24 -2.05
CA MET A 56 -9.41 -0.91 -3.11
C MET A 56 -7.97 -1.18 -2.69
N SER A 57 -7.47 -2.31 -3.14
CA SER A 57 -6.06 -2.65 -3.05
C SER A 57 -5.62 -3.17 -4.41
N ILE A 58 -4.47 -2.71 -4.88
CA ILE A 58 -3.93 -3.13 -6.16
C ILE A 58 -2.43 -3.34 -6.03
N CYS A 59 -1.96 -4.46 -6.57
CA CYS A 59 -0.52 -4.74 -6.64
C CYS A 59 -0.01 -4.32 -8.02
N THR A 60 0.62 -3.16 -8.08
CA THR A 60 1.21 -2.62 -9.31
C THR A 60 2.71 -2.94 -9.32
N TYR A 61 3.04 -4.19 -9.51
CA TYR A 61 4.41 -4.68 -9.42
C TYR A 61 5.32 -4.11 -10.52
N ALA A 62 4.89 -4.21 -11.78
CA ALA A 62 5.62 -3.67 -12.91
C ALA A 62 5.50 -2.16 -13.02
N ILE A 63 6.53 -1.52 -13.59
CA ILE A 63 6.50 -0.09 -13.88
C ILE A 63 5.30 0.27 -14.77
N SER A 64 5.05 -0.53 -15.81
CA SER A 64 3.90 -0.34 -16.69
C SER A 64 2.56 -0.38 -15.96
N ALA A 65 2.43 -1.22 -14.95
CA ALA A 65 1.21 -1.30 -14.14
C ALA A 65 1.03 -0.05 -13.28
N LYS A 66 2.13 0.50 -12.72
CA LYS A 66 2.09 1.74 -11.98
C LYS A 66 1.58 2.90 -12.84
N GLU A 67 2.07 2.99 -14.06
CA GLU A 67 1.67 4.04 -14.99
C GLU A 67 0.24 3.86 -15.48
N ARG A 68 -0.11 2.65 -15.90
CA ARG A 68 -1.38 2.36 -16.54
C ARG A 68 -2.57 2.36 -15.59
N PHE A 69 -2.45 1.78 -14.41
CA PHE A 69 -3.59 1.54 -13.53
C PHE A 69 -3.77 2.56 -12.42
N ILE A 70 -2.70 3.20 -12.00
CA ILE A 70 -2.78 4.24 -10.96
C ILE A 70 -2.13 5.56 -11.38
N GLY A 71 -1.80 5.70 -12.64
CA GLY A 71 -1.43 6.98 -13.23
C GLY A 71 -0.12 7.58 -12.72
N VAL A 72 0.83 6.75 -12.28
CA VAL A 72 2.16 7.25 -11.91
C VAL A 72 2.82 7.86 -13.14
N PRO A 73 3.23 9.14 -13.11
CA PRO A 73 3.88 9.74 -14.28
C PRO A 73 5.21 9.06 -14.60
N ALA A 74 5.39 8.69 -15.87
CA ALA A 74 6.65 8.08 -16.32
C ALA A 74 7.85 8.96 -15.98
N ALA A 75 7.69 10.28 -16.06
CA ALA A 75 8.74 11.25 -15.75
C ALA A 75 9.23 11.14 -14.29
N ILE A 76 8.36 10.81 -13.36
CA ILE A 76 8.72 10.61 -11.94
C ILE A 76 9.63 9.39 -11.81
N ILE A 77 9.24 8.27 -12.42
CA ILE A 77 10.04 7.04 -12.39
C ILE A 77 11.38 7.24 -13.10
N ASP A 78 11.38 7.91 -14.25
CA ASP A 78 12.59 8.18 -15.02
C ASP A 78 13.58 9.04 -14.23
N LYS A 79 13.09 10.05 -13.53
CA LYS A 79 13.94 10.99 -12.80
C LYS A 79 14.42 10.45 -11.45
N TYR A 80 13.54 9.83 -10.70
CA TYR A 80 13.81 9.45 -9.30
C TYR A 80 14.00 7.95 -9.09
N GLY A 81 13.67 7.13 -10.09
CA GLY A 81 13.69 5.69 -9.97
C GLY A 81 12.40 5.12 -9.40
N VAL A 82 12.19 3.83 -9.64
CA VAL A 82 10.98 3.14 -9.19
C VAL A 82 10.95 2.98 -7.66
N VAL A 83 12.12 2.88 -7.03
CA VAL A 83 12.26 2.78 -5.57
C VAL A 83 12.71 4.15 -5.05
N SER A 84 11.74 5.01 -4.78
CA SER A 84 11.99 6.38 -4.33
C SER A 84 10.78 6.91 -3.58
N ALA A 85 11.00 7.91 -2.75
CA ALA A 85 9.93 8.60 -2.05
C ALA A 85 8.95 9.25 -3.04
N GLU A 86 9.46 9.80 -4.15
CA GLU A 86 8.67 10.45 -5.18
C GLU A 86 7.74 9.46 -5.88
N THR A 87 8.24 8.28 -6.23
CA THR A 87 7.41 7.23 -6.84
C THR A 87 6.38 6.70 -5.83
N ALA A 88 6.76 6.51 -4.57
CA ALA A 88 5.82 6.09 -3.53
C ALA A 88 4.70 7.11 -3.35
N ALA A 89 5.03 8.41 -3.31
CA ALA A 89 4.03 9.46 -3.19
C ALA A 89 3.07 9.47 -4.40
N ALA A 90 3.61 9.31 -5.60
CA ALA A 90 2.80 9.24 -6.81
C ALA A 90 1.89 8.01 -6.84
N MET A 91 2.37 6.87 -6.35
CA MET A 91 1.55 5.66 -6.22
C MET A 91 0.40 5.85 -5.23
N ALA A 92 0.69 6.41 -4.07
CA ALA A 92 -0.31 6.65 -3.03
C ALA A 92 -1.40 7.60 -3.52
N GLU A 93 -1.03 8.70 -4.14
CA GLU A 93 -1.97 9.66 -4.71
C GLU A 93 -2.75 9.05 -5.88
N GLY A 94 -2.08 8.28 -6.72
CA GLY A 94 -2.70 7.60 -7.86
C GLY A 94 -3.76 6.61 -7.44
N VAL A 95 -3.48 5.75 -6.46
CA VAL A 95 -4.45 4.77 -5.98
C VAL A 95 -5.61 5.44 -5.26
N ARG A 96 -5.32 6.50 -4.49
CA ARG A 96 -6.37 7.28 -3.82
C ARG A 96 -7.37 7.83 -4.83
N LYS A 97 -6.88 8.45 -5.89
CA LYS A 97 -7.72 9.02 -6.95
C LYS A 97 -8.48 7.95 -7.72
N THR A 98 -7.80 6.86 -8.09
CA THR A 98 -8.43 5.75 -8.83
C THR A 98 -9.58 5.14 -8.04
N ALA A 99 -9.41 4.96 -6.75
CA ALA A 99 -10.44 4.38 -5.87
C ALA A 99 -11.49 5.40 -5.42
N GLY A 100 -11.18 6.69 -5.49
CA GLY A 100 -12.03 7.72 -4.91
C GLY A 100 -12.01 7.70 -3.39
N SER A 101 -10.90 7.28 -2.80
CA SER A 101 -10.75 7.13 -1.36
C SER A 101 -10.26 8.41 -0.70
N ASP A 102 -10.41 8.48 0.62
CA ASP A 102 -9.93 9.61 1.41
C ASP A 102 -8.43 9.56 1.61
N ILE A 103 -7.87 8.35 1.74
CA ILE A 103 -6.46 8.12 2.04
C ILE A 103 -5.91 7.10 1.06
N GLY A 104 -4.69 7.35 0.58
CA GLY A 104 -3.92 6.38 -0.21
C GLY A 104 -2.66 5.98 0.51
N ILE A 105 -2.34 4.69 0.48
CA ILE A 105 -1.10 4.14 1.00
C ILE A 105 -0.39 3.42 -0.13
N SER A 106 0.92 3.55 -0.19
CA SER A 106 1.72 2.82 -1.16
C SER A 106 2.97 2.23 -0.53
N VAL A 107 3.48 1.19 -1.18
CA VAL A 107 4.78 0.61 -0.87
C VAL A 107 5.51 0.32 -2.15
N THR A 108 6.74 0.79 -2.27
CA THR A 108 7.67 0.39 -3.30
C THR A 108 9.01 0.09 -2.66
N GLY A 109 9.76 -0.84 -3.23
CA GLY A 109 11.04 -1.24 -2.63
C GLY A 109 11.64 -2.45 -3.34
N ILE A 110 12.71 -2.95 -2.76
CA ILE A 110 13.40 -4.15 -3.23
C ILE A 110 13.20 -5.23 -2.17
N ALA A 111 12.46 -6.28 -2.52
CA ALA A 111 12.17 -7.37 -1.58
C ALA A 111 13.32 -8.36 -1.45
N GLY A 112 14.28 -8.32 -2.36
CA GLY A 112 15.40 -9.29 -2.41
C GLY A 112 14.96 -10.69 -2.84
N PRO A 113 15.83 -11.69 -2.72
CA PRO A 113 17.22 -11.64 -2.28
C PRO A 113 18.17 -11.02 -3.30
N THR A 114 17.70 -10.78 -4.53
CA THR A 114 18.46 -10.16 -5.61
C THR A 114 17.68 -9.00 -6.20
N GLY A 115 18.25 -8.30 -7.18
CA GLY A 115 17.53 -7.24 -7.91
C GLY A 115 17.80 -5.84 -7.42
N ALA A 116 18.70 -5.65 -6.47
CA ALA A 116 19.19 -4.33 -6.11
C ALA A 116 20.10 -3.83 -7.23
N GLU A 117 19.62 -2.92 -8.00
CA GLU A 117 20.35 -2.33 -9.12
C GLU A 117 20.62 -0.85 -8.88
#